data_15fe570d166aa96ae5492bc26deff8aa
#
_entry.id   15fe570d166aa96ae5492bc26deff8aa
#
_cell.length_a   1.000
_cell.length_b   1.000
_cell.length_c   1.000
_cell.angle_alpha   90.00
_cell.angle_beta   90.00
_cell.angle_gamma   90.00
#
_symmetry.space_group_name_H-M   'P 1'
#
loop_
_entity.id
_entity.type
_entity.pdbx_description
1 polymer ?
#
loop_
_entity_poly.entity_id
_entity_poly.type
_entity_poly.pdbx_seq_one_letter_code
_entity_poly.pdbx_strand_id
1 'polypeptide(L)'
;RRQRQMCIRDSHTSAQMIAGENEYVRYINFEEGMSPEQLAEKFNAAFDEFRTCDGVVVLSDLPGGSPFKTAVECKYARPDQKIEVIAGTNLPMIVTAVTMLDMEDDPRSLAEELVDTGKDCMVIFELQAPAEEAESDESDGI
;
A
#
# COMPACT_ATOMS: atom_id res chain seq x y z
N ARG A 1 14.38 -17.53 5.08
CA ARG A 1 13.83 -16.59 4.13
C ARG A 1 13.17 -15.46 4.89
N ARG A 2 13.68 -14.26 4.72
CA ARG A 2 13.15 -13.09 5.39
C ARG A 2 11.94 -12.59 4.61
N GLN A 3 10.82 -12.46 5.29
CA GLN A 3 9.59 -11.96 4.70
C GLN A 3 9.45 -10.45 4.93
N ARG A 4 8.71 -9.79 4.06
CA ARG A 4 8.50 -8.35 4.08
C ARG A 4 7.30 -7.98 4.87
N GLN A 5 7.24 -6.71 5.18
CA GLN A 5 6.17 -6.27 6.06
C GLN A 5 5.61 -4.93 5.65
N MET A 6 4.33 -4.82 5.81
CA MET A 6 3.54 -3.70 5.41
C MET A 6 2.77 -3.15 6.60
N CYS A 7 2.80 -1.85 6.76
CA CYS A 7 1.99 -1.15 7.73
C CYS A 7 0.88 -0.40 6.98
N ILE A 8 -0.37 -0.76 7.22
CA ILE A 8 -1.53 -0.17 6.57
C ILE A 8 -2.34 0.62 7.58
N ARG A 9 -2.83 1.78 7.16
CA ARG A 9 -3.63 2.63 7.99
C ARG A 9 -4.93 3.08 7.32
N ASP A 10 -5.96 3.22 8.15
CA ASP A 10 -7.28 3.84 7.91
C ASP A 10 -8.27 3.16 6.96
N SER A 11 -7.87 2.23 6.15
CA SER A 11 -8.83 1.34 5.47
C SER A 11 -9.08 0.07 6.29
N HIS A 12 -9.01 0.22 7.61
CA HIS A 12 -8.89 -0.87 8.57
C HIS A 12 -9.93 -1.98 8.38
N THR A 13 -11.19 -1.61 8.27
CA THR A 13 -12.26 -2.62 8.20
C THR A 13 -12.26 -3.35 6.87
N SER A 14 -12.16 -2.62 5.76
CA SER A 14 -12.17 -3.23 4.43
C SER A 14 -10.88 -4.00 4.13
N ALA A 15 -9.74 -3.47 4.55
CA ALA A 15 -8.46 -4.13 4.38
C ALA A 15 -8.35 -5.41 5.20
N GLN A 16 -8.83 -5.41 6.45
CA GLN A 16 -8.87 -6.62 7.27
C GLN A 16 -9.80 -7.70 6.71
N MET A 17 -10.95 -7.30 6.17
CA MET A 17 -11.87 -8.24 5.54
C MET A 17 -11.26 -8.94 4.31
N ILE A 18 -10.37 -8.25 3.60
CA ILE A 18 -9.74 -8.76 2.38
C ILE A 18 -8.43 -9.47 2.68
N ALA A 19 -7.57 -8.88 3.49
CA ALA A 19 -6.24 -9.41 3.78
C ALA A 19 -6.24 -10.49 4.87
N GLY A 20 -7.27 -10.50 5.72
CA GLY A 20 -7.30 -11.36 6.89
C GLY A 20 -6.23 -11.00 7.92
N GLU A 21 -5.98 -11.92 8.83
CA GLU A 21 -4.86 -11.79 9.76
C GLU A 21 -3.57 -12.25 9.09
N ASN A 22 -2.56 -11.36 9.09
CA ASN A 22 -1.25 -11.66 8.55
C ASN A 22 -0.17 -11.14 9.52
N GLU A 23 0.75 -12.00 9.90
CA GLU A 23 1.83 -11.65 10.84
C GLU A 23 2.79 -10.59 10.30
N TYR A 24 2.81 -10.39 8.97
CA TYR A 24 3.64 -9.39 8.29
C TYR A 24 2.91 -8.09 8.00
N VAL A 25 1.71 -7.93 8.51
CA VAL A 25 0.89 -6.73 8.33
C VAL A 25 0.50 -6.19 9.69
N ARG A 26 0.67 -4.88 9.88
CA ARG A 26 0.22 -4.17 11.07
C ARG A 26 -0.67 -3.01 10.66
N TYR A 27 -1.78 -2.88 11.36
CA TYR A 27 -2.71 -1.76 11.22
C TYR A 27 -2.47 -0.79 12.35
N ILE A 28 -2.11 0.44 12.01
CA ILE A 28 -1.90 1.50 12.98
C ILE A 28 -3.09 2.47 12.88
N ASN A 29 -3.93 2.47 13.88
CA ASN A 29 -5.05 3.38 13.96
C ASN A 29 -4.60 4.73 14.52
N PHE A 30 -5.01 5.78 13.84
CA PHE A 30 -4.90 7.14 14.34
C PHE A 30 -6.27 7.58 14.83
N GLU A 31 -6.39 7.72 16.13
CA GLU A 31 -7.64 8.13 16.78
C GLU A 31 -7.64 9.62 17.02
N GLU A 32 -8.83 10.20 17.02
CA GLU A 32 -9.00 11.60 17.36
C GLU A 32 -8.47 11.87 18.78
N GLY A 33 -7.63 12.89 18.92
CA GLY A 33 -6.97 13.21 20.20
C GLY A 33 -5.65 12.50 20.46
N MET A 34 -5.22 11.60 19.56
CA MET A 34 -3.89 10.98 19.68
C MET A 34 -2.80 12.00 19.43
N SER A 35 -1.80 12.07 20.31
CA SER A 35 -0.64 12.94 20.12
C SER A 35 0.32 12.40 19.07
N PRO A 36 1.12 13.28 18.42
CA PRO A 36 2.17 12.83 17.50
C PRO A 36 3.15 11.84 18.15
N GLU A 37 3.45 12.02 19.42
CA GLU A 37 4.35 11.14 20.19
C GLU A 37 3.76 9.74 20.33
N GLN A 38 2.47 9.64 20.65
CA GLN A 38 1.77 8.35 20.76
C GLN A 38 1.74 7.62 19.42
N LEU A 39 1.53 8.35 18.33
CA LEU A 39 1.55 7.78 16.99
C LEU A 39 2.96 7.32 16.60
N ALA A 40 3.98 8.10 16.94
CA ALA A 40 5.38 7.74 16.72
C ALA A 40 5.76 6.46 17.49
N GLU A 41 5.29 6.31 18.72
CA GLU A 41 5.49 5.08 19.50
C GLU A 41 4.91 3.86 18.80
N LYS A 42 3.71 3.97 18.24
CA LYS A 42 3.09 2.87 17.47
C LYS A 42 3.90 2.51 16.22
N PHE A 43 4.35 3.50 15.46
CA PHE A 43 5.22 3.26 14.31
C PHE A 43 6.54 2.62 14.71
N ASN A 44 7.18 3.14 15.75
CA ASN A 44 8.45 2.61 16.22
C ASN A 44 8.32 1.18 16.72
N ALA A 45 7.24 0.86 17.42
CA ALA A 45 6.96 -0.52 17.84
C ALA A 45 6.82 -1.47 16.65
N ALA A 46 6.09 -1.06 15.62
CA ALA A 46 5.94 -1.85 14.40
C ALA A 46 7.27 -2.00 13.66
N PHE A 47 8.04 -0.93 13.53
CA PHE A 47 9.36 -0.99 12.89
C PHE A 47 10.35 -1.86 13.65
N ASP A 48 10.28 -1.90 14.98
CA ASP A 48 11.10 -2.78 15.81
C ASP A 48 10.72 -4.25 15.60
N GLU A 49 9.43 -4.57 15.54
CA GLU A 49 8.98 -5.93 15.21
C GLU A 49 9.52 -6.39 13.86
N PHE A 50 9.66 -5.44 12.93
CA PHE A 50 10.03 -5.71 11.54
C PHE A 50 11.51 -5.56 11.23
N ARG A 51 12.34 -5.41 12.25
CA ARG A 51 13.79 -5.22 12.07
C ARG A 51 14.50 -6.35 11.34
N THR A 52 14.00 -7.57 11.49
CA THR A 52 14.60 -8.75 10.85
C THR A 52 14.13 -8.96 9.42
N CYS A 53 13.21 -8.11 8.95
CA CYS A 53 12.68 -8.20 7.60
C CYS A 53 13.55 -7.43 6.59
N ASP A 54 13.39 -7.76 5.32
CA ASP A 54 14.14 -7.13 4.25
C ASP A 54 13.82 -5.64 4.09
N GLY A 55 12.62 -5.24 4.50
CA GLY A 55 12.18 -3.86 4.52
C GLY A 55 10.73 -3.72 4.96
N VAL A 56 10.30 -2.49 5.07
CA VAL A 56 8.94 -2.13 5.47
C VAL A 56 8.35 -1.14 4.47
N VAL A 57 7.13 -1.37 4.06
CA VAL A 57 6.36 -0.41 3.27
C VAL A 57 5.19 0.08 4.10
N VAL A 58 5.10 1.39 4.28
CA VAL A 58 4.02 2.05 5.00
C VAL A 58 3.04 2.62 3.98
N LEU A 59 1.78 2.28 4.13
CA LEU A 59 0.68 2.79 3.31
C LEU A 59 -0.17 3.77 4.12
N SER A 60 -0.20 5.01 3.70
CA SER A 60 -1.00 6.09 4.28
C SER A 60 -2.01 6.62 3.26
N ASP A 61 -3.15 7.04 3.72
CA ASP A 61 -4.22 7.56 2.88
C ASP A 61 -3.94 8.99 2.39
N LEU A 62 -3.60 9.91 3.30
CA LEU A 62 -3.46 11.32 2.99
C LEU A 62 -2.01 11.79 2.94
N PRO A 63 -1.55 12.32 1.80
CA PRO A 63 -0.26 13.00 1.73
C PRO A 63 -0.26 14.23 2.65
N GLY A 64 0.76 14.32 3.49
CA GLY A 64 0.90 15.40 4.45
C GLY A 64 0.03 15.29 5.71
N GLY A 65 -0.78 14.24 5.85
CA GLY A 65 -1.48 13.95 7.09
C GLY A 65 -0.53 13.58 8.23
N SER A 66 -1.01 13.66 9.47
CA SER A 66 -0.19 13.36 10.66
C SER A 66 0.49 11.98 10.60
N PRO A 67 -0.18 10.91 10.16
CA PRO A 67 0.48 9.62 10.06
C PRO A 67 1.53 9.52 8.99
N PHE A 68 1.32 10.16 7.84
CA PHE A 68 2.34 10.24 6.81
C PHE A 68 3.58 10.93 7.33
N LYS A 69 3.42 12.12 7.94
CA LYS A 69 4.53 12.90 8.52
C LYS A 69 5.26 12.10 9.60
N THR A 70 4.53 11.51 10.52
CA THR A 70 5.11 10.71 11.60
C THR A 70 5.88 9.50 11.06
N ALA A 71 5.32 8.80 10.09
CA ALA A 71 6.01 7.67 9.46
C ALA A 71 7.32 8.11 8.79
N VAL A 72 7.31 9.24 8.09
CA VAL A 72 8.50 9.82 7.44
C VAL A 72 9.55 10.21 8.49
N GLU A 73 9.16 10.86 9.57
CA GLU A 73 10.06 11.21 10.67
C GLU A 73 10.69 9.97 11.30
N CYS A 74 9.90 8.94 11.56
CA CYS A 74 10.39 7.67 12.08
C CYS A 74 11.33 6.96 11.11
N LYS A 75 11.06 7.05 9.81
CA LYS A 75 11.96 6.53 8.76
C LYS A 75 13.32 7.23 8.84
N TYR A 76 13.36 8.55 8.91
CA TYR A 76 14.61 9.30 8.99
C TYR A 76 15.42 9.00 10.26
N ALA A 77 14.75 8.67 11.35
CA ALA A 77 15.41 8.27 12.58
C ALA A 77 16.03 6.85 12.52
N ARG A 78 15.76 6.10 11.44
CA ARG A 78 16.16 4.69 11.27
C ARG A 78 16.90 4.47 9.95
N PRO A 79 18.07 5.08 9.73
CA PRO A 79 18.79 4.98 8.46
C PRO A 79 19.30 3.56 8.14
N ASP A 80 19.39 2.71 9.15
CA ASP A 80 19.78 1.31 9.04
C ASP A 80 18.65 0.36 8.65
N GLN A 81 17.41 0.84 8.61
CA GLN A 81 16.24 0.06 8.23
C GLN A 81 15.65 0.59 6.92
N LYS A 82 15.40 -0.30 5.98
CA LYS A 82 14.78 0.06 4.70
C LYS A 82 13.29 0.26 4.90
N ILE A 83 12.86 1.51 4.88
CA ILE A 83 11.45 1.90 5.07
C ILE A 83 11.03 2.77 3.88
N GLU A 84 9.95 2.41 3.23
CA GLU A 84 9.30 3.24 2.23
C GLU A 84 7.93 3.68 2.71
N VAL A 85 7.57 4.93 2.45
CA VAL A 85 6.29 5.52 2.88
C VAL A 85 5.54 6.01 1.65
N ILE A 86 4.34 5.48 1.45
CA ILE A 86 3.46 5.85 0.35
C ILE A 86 2.27 6.61 0.92
N ALA A 87 1.89 7.70 0.25
CA ALA A 87 0.66 8.45 0.51
C ALA A 87 -0.32 8.28 -0.64
N GLY A 88 -1.60 8.51 -0.39
CA GLY A 88 -2.64 8.37 -1.41
C GLY A 88 -3.04 6.91 -1.66
N THR A 89 -2.93 6.09 -0.66
CA THR A 89 -3.23 4.66 -0.75
C THR A 89 -4.71 4.42 -1.06
N ASN A 90 -4.97 3.53 -2.00
CA ASN A 90 -6.29 3.01 -2.30
C ASN A 90 -6.35 1.49 -2.04
N LEU A 91 -7.55 0.93 -2.06
CA LEU A 91 -7.78 -0.47 -1.72
C LEU A 91 -7.02 -1.46 -2.64
N PRO A 92 -6.98 -1.28 -3.97
CA PRO A 92 -6.19 -2.15 -4.85
C PRO A 92 -4.71 -2.21 -4.47
N MET A 93 -4.12 -1.13 -4.01
CA MET A 93 -2.72 -1.11 -3.52
C MET A 93 -2.55 -2.04 -2.32
N ILE A 94 -3.50 -2.01 -1.39
CA ILE A 94 -3.47 -2.85 -0.18
C ILE A 94 -3.55 -4.33 -0.56
N VAL A 95 -4.49 -4.69 -1.42
CA VAL A 95 -4.65 -6.07 -1.89
C VAL A 95 -3.40 -6.55 -2.60
N THR A 96 -2.85 -5.75 -3.50
CA THR A 96 -1.62 -6.08 -4.22
C THR A 96 -0.44 -6.23 -3.25
N ALA A 97 -0.30 -5.32 -2.30
CA ALA A 97 0.78 -5.37 -1.31
C ALA A 97 0.76 -6.68 -0.52
N VAL A 98 -0.40 -7.11 -0.05
CA VAL A 98 -0.54 -8.36 0.71
C VAL A 98 -0.17 -9.56 -0.16
N THR A 99 -0.58 -9.59 -1.41
CA THR A 99 -0.27 -10.70 -2.32
C THR A 99 1.21 -10.75 -2.72
N MET A 100 1.90 -9.61 -2.68
CA MET A 100 3.30 -9.50 -3.10
C MET A 100 4.31 -9.62 -1.96
N LEU A 101 3.86 -9.80 -0.72
CA LEU A 101 4.76 -9.88 0.45
C LEU A 101 5.87 -10.92 0.28
N ASP A 102 5.61 -12.02 -0.40
CA ASP A 102 6.56 -13.10 -0.62
C ASP A 102 7.31 -13.02 -1.97
N MET A 103 6.95 -12.09 -2.84
CA MET A 103 7.39 -12.09 -4.23
C MET A 103 8.46 -11.04 -4.52
N GLU A 104 8.47 -9.93 -3.80
CA GLU A 104 9.38 -8.82 -4.04
C GLU A 104 10.31 -8.58 -2.84
N ASP A 105 11.63 -8.56 -3.06
CA ASP A 105 12.63 -8.46 -1.99
C ASP A 105 13.05 -7.04 -1.63
N ASP A 106 12.84 -6.10 -2.52
CA ASP A 106 13.21 -4.72 -2.29
C ASP A 106 11.98 -3.87 -1.96
N PRO A 107 11.94 -3.20 -0.79
CA PRO A 107 10.80 -2.34 -0.44
C PRO A 107 10.60 -1.17 -1.40
N ARG A 108 11.67 -0.67 -2.00
CA ARG A 108 11.55 0.41 -2.99
C ARG A 108 10.86 -0.06 -4.26
N SER A 109 11.27 -1.20 -4.80
CA SER A 109 10.62 -1.81 -5.96
C SER A 109 9.16 -2.12 -5.70
N LEU A 110 8.85 -2.66 -4.53
CA LEU A 110 7.47 -2.91 -4.11
C LEU A 110 6.67 -1.60 -4.05
N ALA A 111 7.23 -0.56 -3.44
CA ALA A 111 6.55 0.73 -3.34
C ALA A 111 6.24 1.33 -4.71
N GLU A 112 7.17 1.27 -5.64
CA GLU A 112 6.98 1.75 -7.03
C GLU A 112 5.87 0.97 -7.74
N GLU A 113 5.86 -0.33 -7.62
CA GLU A 113 4.82 -1.17 -8.20
C GLU A 113 3.44 -0.92 -7.59
N LEU A 114 3.36 -0.71 -6.29
CA LEU A 114 2.11 -0.36 -5.62
C LEU A 114 1.56 0.99 -6.08
N VAL A 115 2.43 1.98 -6.26
CA VAL A 115 2.03 3.30 -6.77
C VAL A 115 1.48 3.18 -8.19
N ASP A 116 2.14 2.43 -9.06
CA ASP A 116 1.67 2.20 -10.42
C ASP A 116 0.33 1.46 -10.44
N THR A 117 0.18 0.42 -9.64
CA THR A 117 -1.09 -0.29 -9.48
C THR A 117 -2.21 0.62 -9.00
N GLY A 118 -1.93 1.46 -8.00
CA GLY A 118 -2.91 2.40 -7.47
C GLY A 118 -3.40 3.40 -8.52
N LYS A 119 -2.49 3.92 -9.31
CA LYS A 119 -2.82 4.83 -10.42
C LYS A 119 -3.65 4.15 -11.49
N ASP A 120 -3.29 2.94 -11.88
CA ASP A 120 -3.97 2.18 -12.94
C ASP A 120 -5.38 1.76 -12.54
N CYS A 121 -5.64 1.59 -11.26
CA CYS A 121 -6.95 1.22 -10.74
C CYS A 121 -7.91 2.39 -10.55
N MET A 122 -7.46 3.62 -10.73
CA MET A 122 -8.32 4.80 -10.71
C MET A 122 -8.88 5.05 -12.11
N VAL A 123 -10.11 4.64 -12.33
CA VAL A 123 -10.74 4.71 -13.64
C VAL A 123 -12.12 5.36 -13.55
N ILE A 124 -12.48 6.07 -14.60
CA ILE A 124 -13.85 6.53 -14.81
C ILE A 124 -14.56 5.45 -15.62
N PHE A 125 -15.67 4.95 -15.11
CA PHE A 125 -16.46 3.98 -15.87
C PHE A 125 -17.06 4.64 -17.11
N GLU A 126 -16.75 4.08 -18.26
CA GLU A 126 -17.35 4.46 -19.53
C GLU A 126 -17.97 3.23 -20.16
N LEU A 127 -19.21 3.40 -20.65
CA LEU A 127 -19.85 2.36 -21.42
C LEU A 127 -19.15 2.29 -22.78
N GLN A 128 -18.36 1.27 -22.98
CA GLN A 128 -17.80 1.03 -24.30
C GLN A 128 -18.94 0.59 -25.24
N ALA A 129 -19.09 1.31 -26.32
CA ALA A 129 -19.93 0.83 -27.41
C ALA A 129 -19.41 -0.56 -27.82
N PRO A 130 -20.31 -1.52 -28.09
CA PRO A 130 -19.86 -2.81 -28.56
C PRO A 130 -18.92 -2.58 -29.73
N ALA A 131 -17.75 -3.18 -29.67
CA ALA A 131 -16.79 -3.07 -30.74
C ALA A 131 -17.48 -3.44 -32.05
N GLU A 132 -17.37 -2.59 -33.06
CA GLU A 132 -17.97 -2.83 -34.37
C GLU A 132 -17.22 -3.97 -35.05
N GLU A 133 -17.36 -5.15 -34.52
CA GLU A 133 -16.81 -6.37 -35.12
C GLU A 133 -17.36 -6.59 -36.55
N ALA A 134 -18.51 -6.01 -36.78
CA ALA A 134 -19.13 -6.00 -38.11
C ALA A 134 -18.28 -5.36 -39.21
N GLU A 135 -17.38 -4.44 -38.86
CA GLU A 135 -16.52 -3.79 -39.85
C GLU A 135 -15.56 -4.76 -40.54
N SER A 136 -15.01 -5.69 -39.79
CA SER A 136 -14.11 -6.67 -40.39
C SER A 136 -14.84 -7.67 -41.30
N ASP A 137 -16.07 -7.94 -40.97
CA ASP A 137 -16.88 -8.89 -41.76
C ASP A 137 -17.40 -8.27 -43.06
N GLU A 138 -17.67 -7.00 -43.07
CA GLU A 138 -18.11 -6.30 -44.25
C GLU A 138 -17.06 -6.33 -45.37
N SER A 139 -15.81 -6.25 -45.04
CA SER A 139 -14.75 -6.30 -46.02
C SER A 139 -14.69 -7.65 -46.74
N ASP A 140 -15.11 -8.69 -46.04
CA ASP A 140 -15.09 -10.06 -46.57
C ASP A 140 -16.37 -10.42 -47.31
N GLY A 141 -17.40 -9.66 -47.11
CA GLY A 141 -18.70 -9.89 -47.72
C GLY A 141 -18.82 -9.58 -49.19
N ILE A 142 -17.74 -9.25 -49.76
CA ILE A 142 -17.73 -8.87 -51.18
C ILE A 142 -17.55 -10.07 -52.08
#